data_03213b4a473cf9e691ca4944f39cf143
#
_entry.id   03213b4a473cf9e691ca4944f39cf143
#
_cell.length_a   1.000
_cell.length_b   1.000
_cell.length_c   1.000
_cell.angle_alpha   90.00
_cell.angle_beta   90.00
_cell.angle_gamma   90.00
#
_symmetry.space_group_name_H-M   'P 1'
#
loop_
_entity.id
_entity.type
_entity.pdbx_description
1 polymer ?
#
loop_
_entity_poly.entity_id
_entity_poly.type
_entity_poly.pdbx_seq_one_letter_code
_entity_poly.pdbx_strand_id
1 'polypeptide(L)'
;MKNIIPFLKRTLFISSLFVLSQCKPMPNSSSANEKTFIIASQTADCTGVAPMKCLQVKEKESDNWENLYTNIEGFTYEPGFEYVLKVKTEKIENPPMDASSIRYILVKEVSKTKK
;
A
#
# COMPACT_ATOMS: atom_id res chain seq x y z
N MET A 1 75.65 -19.98 -7.08
CA MET A 1 75.07 -19.82 -7.13
C MET A 1 74.01 -19.80 -7.13
N LYS A 2 73.51 -19.66 -7.02
CA LYS A 2 72.59 -19.61 -7.04
C LYS A 2 71.57 -19.19 -7.07
N ASN A 3 71.03 -19.07 -7.09
CA ASN A 3 70.16 -18.73 -7.09
C ASN A 3 69.06 -18.50 -7.05
N ILE A 4 68.55 -18.43 -6.98
CA ILE A 4 67.59 -18.22 -6.96
C ILE A 4 66.50 -17.93 -7.04
N ILE A 5 65.87 -17.80 -7.03
CA ILE A 5 64.81 -17.60 -7.10
C ILE A 5 63.79 -17.27 -6.92
N PRO A 6 63.41 -17.03 -7.00
CA PRO A 6 62.33 -16.76 -6.92
C PRO A 6 61.25 -16.66 -6.97
N PHE A 7 60.75 -16.66 -6.92
CA PHE A 7 59.71 -16.49 -7.02
C PHE A 7 58.69 -16.29 -6.94
N LEU A 8 58.24 -16.14 -6.85
CA LEU A 8 57.33 -15.97 -6.85
C LEU A 8 56.33 -15.72 -6.94
N LYS A 9 55.94 -15.66 -6.93
CA LYS A 9 55.03 -15.37 -7.05
C LYS A 9 53.94 -15.27 -6.96
N ARG A 10 53.41 -15.17 -6.83
CA ARG A 10 52.47 -15.01 -6.86
C ARG A 10 51.43 -14.66 -6.95
N THR A 11 50.93 -14.42 -6.92
CA THR A 11 49.97 -14.02 -6.99
C THR A 11 48.89 -13.92 -6.88
N LEU A 12 48.26 -13.93 -6.81
CA LEU A 12 47.22 -13.86 -6.75
C LEU A 12 46.19 -13.53 -6.80
N PHE A 13 45.46 -13.43 -6.78
CA PHE A 13 44.49 -13.08 -6.84
C PHE A 13 43.44 -13.00 -6.69
N ILE A 14 42.73 -12.73 -6.69
CA ILE A 14 41.80 -12.63 -6.54
C ILE A 14 40.78 -12.32 -6.82
N SER A 15 40.06 -12.24 -6.91
CA SER A 15 39.09 -11.99 -7.14
C SER A 15 38.03 -11.70 -6.69
N SER A 16 37.44 -11.48 -6.72
CA SER A 16 36.49 -11.16 -6.34
C SER A 16 35.37 -11.15 -6.54
N LEU A 17 34.77 -11.18 -6.52
CA LEU A 17 33.73 -11.21 -6.64
C LEU A 17 32.74 -10.75 -6.30
N PHE A 18 32.03 -10.60 -6.32
CA PHE A 18 31.14 -10.19 -6.04
C PHE A 18 29.97 -10.19 -6.13
N VAL A 19 29.22 -10.07 -6.10
CA VAL A 19 28.24 -10.14 -6.06
C VAL A 19 27.24 -9.50 -6.11
N LEU A 20 26.54 -9.33 -6.14
CA LEU A 20 25.65 -8.74 -6.19
C LEU A 20 24.53 -8.81 -5.80
N SER A 21 23.96 -8.75 -5.61
CA SER A 21 22.97 -8.79 -5.10
C SER A 21 21.93 -8.31 -5.54
N GLN A 22 21.29 -8.30 -5.65
CA GLN A 22 20.35 -7.86 -5.98
C GLN A 22 19.29 -7.71 -5.35
N CYS A 23 18.81 -7.27 -5.08
CA CYS A 23 17.87 -7.01 -4.45
C CYS A 23 16.83 -6.76 -5.18
N LYS A 24 16.13 -7.06 -5.33
CA LYS A 24 15.18 -6.85 -5.94
C LYS A 24 14.12 -6.52 -5.29
N PRO A 25 13.54 -5.89 -5.42
CA PRO A 25 12.52 -5.39 -4.84
C PRO A 25 11.44 -6.16 -5.02
N MET A 26 10.84 -6.36 -4.45
CA MET A 26 9.87 -7.02 -4.49
C MET A 26 8.82 -6.62 -5.04
N PRO A 27 8.31 -6.94 -5.48
CA PRO A 27 7.32 -6.65 -6.14
C PRO A 27 6.19 -6.60 -5.53
N ASN A 28 5.81 -6.46 -5.14
CA ASN A 28 4.83 -6.37 -4.57
C ASN A 28 3.78 -6.31 -5.24
N SER A 29 3.54 -6.64 -5.55
CA SER A 29 2.54 -6.79 -6.02
C SER A 29 1.68 -5.90 -6.14
N SER A 30 1.29 -5.50 -5.96
CA SER A 30 0.44 -4.77 -5.87
C SER A 30 0.14 -3.93 -6.48
N SER A 31 0.38 -3.50 -6.34
CA SER A 31 0.40 -2.73 -6.73
C SER A 31 -0.25 -1.82 -7.48
N ALA A 32 -0.46 -1.83 -8.59
CA ALA A 32 -1.10 -0.84 -9.36
C ALA A 32 -2.48 -0.53 -8.86
N ASN A 33 -3.14 -1.50 -8.30
CA ASN A 33 -4.51 -1.32 -7.87
C ASN A 33 -4.65 -1.08 -6.38
N GLU A 34 -3.55 -0.88 -5.69
CA GLU A 34 -3.62 -0.67 -4.25
C GLU A 34 -3.42 0.79 -3.92
N LYS A 35 -4.12 1.25 -2.91
CA LYS A 35 -3.95 2.60 -2.39
C LYS A 35 -3.97 2.56 -0.89
N THR A 36 -3.49 3.62 -0.30
CA THR A 36 -3.56 3.80 1.14
C THR A 36 -4.66 4.81 1.42
N PHE A 37 -5.57 4.45 2.30
CA PHE A 37 -6.61 5.37 2.75
C PHE A 37 -6.40 5.67 4.22
N ILE A 38 -6.58 6.93 4.56
CA ILE A 38 -6.68 7.35 5.95
C ILE A 38 -8.15 7.59 6.17
N ILE A 39 -8.72 6.92 7.19
CA ILE A 39 -10.15 6.99 7.48
C ILE A 39 -10.33 7.83 8.73
N ALA A 40 -11.15 8.85 8.64
CA ALA A 40 -11.37 9.74 9.77
C ALA A 40 -12.10 9.02 10.90
N SER A 41 -11.94 9.54 12.10
CA SER A 41 -12.57 8.94 13.27
C SER A 41 -14.07 9.21 13.35
N GLN A 42 -14.58 10.00 12.45
CA GLN A 42 -16.02 10.29 12.40
C GLN A 42 -16.50 10.19 10.97
N THR A 43 -17.75 9.75 10.83
CA THR A 43 -18.39 9.76 9.54
C THR A 43 -18.94 11.16 9.28
N ALA A 44 -19.36 11.39 8.07
CA ALA A 44 -19.99 12.66 7.70
C ALA A 44 -21.34 12.37 7.08
N ASP A 45 -22.26 13.30 7.22
CA ASP A 45 -23.53 13.19 6.54
C ASP A 45 -23.29 13.40 5.05
N CYS A 46 -23.93 12.56 4.26
CA CYS A 46 -23.82 12.69 2.82
C CYS A 46 -25.13 12.20 2.20
N THR A 47 -25.28 12.46 0.93
CA THR A 47 -26.51 12.09 0.24
C THR A 47 -26.16 11.32 -1.01
N GLY A 48 -26.55 10.05 -1.01
CA GLY A 48 -26.46 9.22 -2.19
C GLY A 48 -27.85 9.17 -2.79
N VAL A 49 -28.40 7.96 -2.92
CA VAL A 49 -29.80 7.86 -3.33
C VAL A 49 -30.69 8.38 -2.20
N ALA A 50 -30.20 8.40 -1.00
CA ALA A 50 -30.92 8.87 0.18
C ALA A 50 -29.89 9.42 1.15
N PRO A 51 -30.32 10.18 2.16
CA PRO A 51 -29.40 10.66 3.18
C PRO A 51 -28.74 9.46 3.86
N MET A 52 -27.45 9.54 4.10
CA MET A 52 -26.70 8.44 4.66
C MET A 52 -25.47 8.98 5.38
N LYS A 53 -24.70 8.07 5.97
CA LYS A 53 -23.42 8.40 6.58
C LYS A 53 -22.32 7.87 5.69
N CYS A 54 -21.34 8.69 5.44
CA CYS A 54 -20.18 8.31 4.63
C CYS A 54 -18.93 8.29 5.48
N LEU A 55 -18.06 7.34 5.18
CA LEU A 55 -16.72 7.41 5.72
C LEU A 55 -16.03 8.62 5.10
N GLN A 56 -15.17 9.26 5.88
CA GLN A 56 -14.34 10.32 5.35
C GLN A 56 -12.95 9.76 5.13
N VAL A 57 -12.45 9.90 3.93
CA VAL A 57 -11.18 9.30 3.56
C VAL A 57 -10.27 10.32 2.92
N LYS A 58 -8.98 10.06 3.00
CA LYS A 58 -8.00 10.80 2.22
C LYS A 58 -6.82 9.88 1.96
N GLU A 59 -6.03 10.23 0.96
CA GLU A 59 -4.91 9.37 0.58
C GLU A 59 -3.60 9.83 1.18
N LYS A 60 -3.49 11.10 1.54
CA LYS A 60 -2.30 11.65 2.17
C LYS A 60 -2.72 12.54 3.32
N GLU A 61 -1.82 12.68 4.28
CA GLU A 61 -2.11 13.56 5.41
C GLU A 61 -2.45 14.97 4.97
N SER A 62 -1.83 15.44 3.90
CA SER A 62 -2.05 16.81 3.45
C SER A 62 -3.32 16.99 2.65
N ASP A 63 -4.00 15.91 2.31
CA ASP A 63 -5.22 16.00 1.53
C ASP A 63 -6.39 16.43 2.40
N ASN A 64 -7.44 16.90 1.76
CA ASN A 64 -8.70 17.18 2.43
C ASN A 64 -9.49 15.88 2.55
N TRP A 65 -10.35 15.81 3.55
CA TRP A 65 -11.24 14.66 3.70
C TRP A 65 -12.28 14.68 2.59
N GLU A 66 -12.55 13.49 2.09
CA GLU A 66 -13.57 13.29 1.07
C GLU A 66 -14.54 12.23 1.54
N ASN A 67 -15.77 12.37 1.13
CA ASN A 67 -16.78 11.38 1.49
C ASN A 67 -16.65 10.16 0.60
N LEU A 68 -16.63 9.01 1.22
CA LEU A 68 -16.61 7.75 0.48
C LEU A 68 -18.03 7.19 0.52
N TYR A 69 -18.65 7.08 -0.64
CA TYR A 69 -20.06 6.72 -0.73
C TYR A 69 -20.29 5.21 -0.79
N THR A 70 -19.21 4.43 -0.81
CA THR A 70 -19.35 2.98 -0.85
C THR A 70 -18.56 2.40 0.31
N ASN A 71 -18.80 1.13 0.60
CA ASN A 71 -18.11 0.47 1.68
C ASN A 71 -16.76 -0.04 1.23
N ILE A 72 -15.89 -0.28 2.20
CA ILE A 72 -14.64 -0.98 1.97
C ILE A 72 -14.88 -2.40 2.43
N GLU A 73 -14.83 -3.34 1.50
CA GLU A 73 -15.13 -4.73 1.80
C GLU A 73 -14.08 -5.31 2.73
N GLY A 74 -14.52 -6.00 3.74
CA GLY A 74 -13.62 -6.59 4.71
C GLY A 74 -13.24 -5.68 5.84
N PHE A 75 -13.67 -4.44 5.82
CA PHE A 75 -13.33 -3.45 6.83
C PHE A 75 -14.54 -3.16 7.69
N THR A 76 -14.35 -3.16 9.01
CA THR A 76 -15.39 -2.79 9.95
C THR A 76 -14.97 -1.49 10.61
N TYR A 77 -15.76 -0.46 10.37
CA TYR A 77 -15.47 0.87 10.91
C TYR A 77 -15.98 0.96 12.34
N GLU A 78 -15.19 1.63 13.16
CA GLU A 78 -15.56 1.86 14.54
C GLU A 78 -15.41 3.35 14.83
N PRO A 79 -16.49 4.05 15.21
CA PRO A 79 -16.37 5.48 15.47
C PRO A 79 -15.39 5.76 16.60
N GLY A 80 -14.70 6.86 16.50
CA GLY A 80 -13.73 7.24 17.50
C GLY A 80 -12.32 6.79 17.22
N PHE A 81 -12.12 6.05 16.11
CA PHE A 81 -10.80 5.59 15.73
C PHE A 81 -10.47 6.08 14.35
N GLU A 82 -9.23 6.50 14.18
CA GLU A 82 -8.70 6.86 12.87
C GLU A 82 -7.90 5.68 12.36
N TYR A 83 -8.12 5.32 11.11
CA TYR A 83 -7.49 4.13 10.53
C TYR A 83 -6.57 4.52 9.40
N VAL A 84 -5.52 3.73 9.22
CA VAL A 84 -4.76 3.76 7.99
C VAL A 84 -4.92 2.37 7.40
N LEU A 85 -5.45 2.31 6.19
CA LEU A 85 -5.77 1.04 5.55
C LEU A 85 -5.07 0.96 4.21
N LYS A 86 -4.66 -0.23 3.85
CA LYS A 86 -4.27 -0.51 2.49
C LYS A 86 -5.44 -1.21 1.84
N VAL A 87 -5.91 -0.67 0.74
CA VAL A 87 -7.07 -1.19 0.04
C VAL A 87 -6.71 -1.47 -1.40
N LYS A 88 -7.42 -2.41 -1.96
CA LYS A 88 -7.30 -2.76 -3.36
C LYS A 88 -8.54 -2.25 -4.07
N THR A 89 -8.37 -1.70 -5.27
CA THR A 89 -9.50 -1.24 -6.05
C THR A 89 -9.75 -2.21 -7.18
N GLU A 90 -11.01 -2.46 -7.46
CA GLU A 90 -11.42 -3.29 -8.60
C GLU A 90 -12.51 -2.57 -9.35
N LYS A 91 -12.41 -2.59 -10.65
CA LYS A 91 -13.44 -2.00 -11.46
C LYS A 91 -14.58 -2.98 -11.62
N ILE A 92 -15.80 -2.50 -11.44
CA ILE A 92 -16.99 -3.31 -11.59
C ILE A 92 -17.49 -3.09 -13.00
N GLU A 93 -17.65 -4.20 -13.72
CA GLU A 93 -18.19 -4.12 -15.06
C GLU A 93 -19.71 -4.12 -14.99
N ASN A 94 -20.32 -3.27 -15.78
CA ASN A 94 -21.78 -3.18 -15.83
C ASN A 94 -22.36 -2.95 -14.45
N PRO A 95 -21.89 -1.91 -13.73
CA PRO A 95 -22.44 -1.67 -12.39
C PRO A 95 -23.92 -1.34 -12.49
N PRO A 96 -24.68 -1.67 -11.46
CA PRO A 96 -26.08 -1.25 -11.43
C PRO A 96 -26.15 0.27 -11.48
N MET A 97 -27.27 0.75 -11.97
CA MET A 97 -27.51 2.17 -11.96
C MET A 97 -27.42 2.67 -10.52
N ASP A 98 -26.85 3.85 -10.32
CA ASP A 98 -26.71 4.44 -9.00
C ASP A 98 -25.69 3.74 -8.10
N ALA A 99 -24.93 2.80 -8.63
CA ALA A 99 -23.91 2.13 -7.86
C ALA A 99 -22.52 2.57 -8.32
N SER A 100 -21.57 2.45 -7.42
CA SER A 100 -20.18 2.76 -7.74
C SER A 100 -19.65 1.78 -8.78
N SER A 101 -18.80 2.28 -9.64
CA SER A 101 -18.15 1.41 -10.61
C SER A 101 -16.82 0.86 -10.06
N ILE A 102 -16.50 1.16 -8.81
CA ILE A 102 -15.26 0.70 -8.19
C ILE A 102 -15.56 0.07 -6.87
N ARG A 103 -14.98 -1.09 -6.63
CA ARG A 103 -15.01 -1.75 -5.33
C ARG A 103 -13.72 -1.48 -4.62
N TYR A 104 -13.82 -1.29 -3.32
CA TYR A 104 -12.65 -1.16 -2.46
C TYR A 104 -12.63 -2.37 -1.54
N ILE A 105 -11.49 -3.05 -1.50
CA ILE A 105 -11.34 -4.27 -0.73
C ILE A 105 -10.19 -4.09 0.22
N LEU A 106 -10.41 -4.34 1.50
CA LEU A 106 -9.35 -4.20 2.49
C LEU A 106 -8.26 -5.23 2.24
N VAL A 107 -7.03 -4.77 2.11
CA VAL A 107 -5.88 -5.65 2.04
C VAL A 107 -5.26 -5.77 3.42
N LYS A 108 -5.13 -4.65 4.13
CA LYS A 108 -4.46 -4.65 5.41
C LYS A 108 -4.86 -3.43 6.21
N GLU A 109 -5.11 -3.62 7.48
CA GLU A 109 -5.28 -2.50 8.40
C GLU A 109 -3.89 -2.15 8.91
N VAL A 110 -3.38 -1.02 8.47
CA VAL A 110 -2.02 -0.62 8.83
C VAL A 110 -1.97 -0.08 10.24
N SER A 111 -2.96 0.74 10.61
CA SER A 111 -3.01 1.25 11.97
C SER A 111 -4.44 1.60 12.34
N LYS A 112 -4.68 1.65 13.64
CA LYS A 112 -5.97 2.01 14.21
C LYS A 112 -5.64 2.80 15.47
N THR A 113 -6.02 4.06 15.48
CA THR A 113 -5.63 4.97 16.56
C THR A 113 -6.88 5.62 17.13
N LYS A 114 -7.01 5.54 18.44
CA LYS A 114 -8.14 6.17 19.11
C LYS A 114 -7.98 7.68 19.09
N LYS A 115 -9.04 8.38 18.77
CA LYS A 115 -9.04 9.84 18.69
C LYS A 115 -9.96 10.46 19.71
#